data_aa0eb29ce3d3cbc263b6739953987a80
#
_entry.id   aa0eb29ce3d3cbc263b6739953987a80
#
_cell.length_a   1.000
_cell.length_b   1.000
_cell.length_c   1.000
_cell.angle_alpha   90.00
_cell.angle_beta   90.00
_cell.angle_gamma   90.00
#
_symmetry.space_group_name_H-M   'P 1'
#
loop_
_entity.id
_entity.type
_entity.pdbx_description
1 polymer ?
#
loop_
_entity_poly.entity_id
_entity_poly.type
_entity_poly.pdbx_seq_one_letter_code
_entity_poly.pdbx_strand_id
1 'polypeptide(L)'
;VAFADQDDRWALHKLITQADAIAGGAGAVSGSVMAFRDDGSRFLVRKDRPQRRSDFPTESPGPGCTFVLTRPVFDAVADVLDRVPSASSADFHDSLIYAVGRGAGFRWSILGEPLLDYRQHSTNVMGANRGFAAASTRFRMLRSHWHREQAVIHATAALAVAPTESRPELEHMLALLTSTRWRDLVALATRARF
;
A
#
# COMPACT_ATOMS: atom_id res chain seq x y z
N VAL A 1 9.87 13.23 -3.91
CA VAL A 1 9.85 12.34 -5.09
C VAL A 1 8.41 12.06 -5.44
N ALA A 2 8.02 12.22 -6.71
CA ALA A 2 6.69 11.84 -7.22
C ALA A 2 6.84 10.64 -8.16
N PHE A 3 5.91 9.68 -8.04
CA PHE A 3 5.85 8.53 -8.94
C PHE A 3 4.85 8.80 -10.07
N ALA A 4 5.13 8.27 -11.24
CA ALA A 4 4.29 8.41 -12.43
C ALA A 4 4.33 7.14 -13.26
N ASP A 5 3.17 6.69 -13.70
CA ASP A 5 3.06 5.69 -14.76
C ASP A 5 2.93 6.40 -16.12
N GLN A 6 3.44 5.77 -17.16
CA GLN A 6 3.60 6.42 -18.49
C GLN A 6 2.28 6.67 -19.23
N ASP A 7 1.21 6.02 -18.81
CA ASP A 7 -0.09 6.03 -19.48
C ASP A 7 -1.22 6.65 -18.62
N ASP A 8 -0.86 7.17 -17.45
CA ASP A 8 -1.79 7.91 -16.59
C ASP A 8 -1.91 9.39 -16.99
N ARG A 9 -3.05 9.99 -16.67
CA ARG A 9 -3.31 11.40 -16.91
C ARG A 9 -3.45 12.15 -15.60
N TRP A 10 -2.51 13.02 -15.30
CA TRP A 10 -2.53 13.82 -14.10
C TRP A 10 -3.45 15.03 -14.21
N ALA A 11 -4.20 15.32 -13.15
CA ALA A 11 -4.86 16.62 -13.00
C ALA A 11 -3.78 17.72 -12.89
N LEU A 12 -4.05 18.89 -13.49
CA LEU A 12 -3.08 20.00 -13.53
C LEU A 12 -2.65 20.45 -12.13
N HIS A 13 -3.51 20.31 -11.14
CA HIS A 13 -3.25 20.69 -9.75
C HIS A 13 -2.74 19.54 -8.87
N LYS A 14 -2.47 18.34 -9.42
CA LYS A 14 -2.04 17.17 -8.64
C LYS A 14 -0.86 17.48 -7.73
N LEU A 15 0.22 18.00 -8.28
CA LEU A 15 1.45 18.21 -7.52
C LEU A 15 1.30 19.32 -6.48
N ILE A 16 0.57 20.39 -6.77
CA ILE A 16 0.36 21.47 -5.80
C ILE A 16 -0.47 20.97 -4.61
N THR A 17 -1.57 20.26 -4.87
CA THR A 17 -2.42 19.69 -3.81
C THR A 17 -1.64 18.71 -2.92
N GLN A 18 -0.79 17.88 -3.52
CA GLN A 18 0.04 16.94 -2.76
C GLN A 18 1.18 17.65 -2.01
N ALA A 19 1.76 18.71 -2.58
CA ALA A 19 2.75 19.54 -1.90
C ALA A 19 2.15 20.26 -0.67
N ASP A 20 0.92 20.75 -0.77
CA ASP A 20 0.21 21.36 0.35
C ASP A 20 -0.02 20.35 1.50
N ALA A 21 -0.34 19.10 1.19
CA ALA A 21 -0.44 18.05 2.20
C ALA A 21 0.92 17.74 2.86
N ILE A 22 2.01 17.76 2.11
CA ILE A 22 3.39 17.65 2.64
C ILE A 22 3.71 18.86 3.53
N ALA A 23 3.42 20.08 3.10
CA ALA A 23 3.61 21.30 3.89
C ALA A 23 2.79 21.27 5.19
N GLY A 24 1.61 20.63 5.17
CA GLY A 24 0.79 20.33 6.33
C GLY A 24 1.35 19.22 7.24
N GLY A 25 2.59 18.74 7.00
CA GLY A 25 3.34 17.82 7.84
C GLY A 25 3.18 16.34 7.47
N ALA A 26 2.62 15.98 6.30
CA ALA A 26 2.67 14.60 5.83
C ALA A 26 4.09 14.24 5.37
N GLY A 27 4.57 13.05 5.75
CA GLY A 27 5.81 12.48 5.20
C GLY A 27 5.62 11.93 3.79
N ALA A 28 4.41 11.43 3.51
CA ALA A 28 4.02 10.91 2.23
C ALA A 28 2.54 11.18 1.94
N VAL A 29 2.21 11.24 0.66
CA VAL A 29 0.85 11.45 0.17
C VAL A 29 0.53 10.43 -0.92
N SER A 30 -0.67 9.88 -0.87
CA SER A 30 -1.27 9.07 -1.92
C SER A 30 -2.73 9.47 -2.11
N GLY A 31 -3.48 8.75 -2.92
CA GLY A 31 -4.90 9.12 -3.07
C GLY A 31 -5.73 8.15 -3.88
N SER A 32 -7.02 8.46 -3.90
CA SER A 32 -8.00 7.84 -4.79
C SER A 32 -7.70 8.16 -6.25
N VAL A 33 -8.17 7.32 -7.16
CA VAL A 33 -7.98 7.53 -8.61
C VAL A 33 -9.30 7.37 -9.36
N MET A 34 -9.40 8.07 -10.50
CA MET A 34 -10.45 7.83 -11.47
C MET A 34 -9.95 6.80 -12.48
N ALA A 35 -10.34 5.55 -12.31
CA ALA A 35 -9.97 4.49 -13.25
C ALA A 35 -10.76 4.64 -14.55
N PHE A 36 -10.10 4.41 -15.70
CA PHE A 36 -10.74 4.38 -17.01
C PHE A 36 -10.26 3.18 -17.85
N ARG A 37 -11.11 2.72 -18.75
CA ARG A 37 -10.83 1.64 -19.68
C ARG A 37 -10.90 2.10 -21.13
N ASP A 38 -10.42 1.26 -22.02
CA ASP A 38 -10.45 1.53 -23.47
C ASP A 38 -11.88 1.56 -24.05
N ASP A 39 -12.86 0.93 -23.37
CA ASP A 39 -14.29 1.00 -23.70
C ASP A 39 -14.95 2.33 -23.29
N GLY A 40 -14.18 3.27 -22.72
CA GLY A 40 -14.67 4.56 -22.26
C GLY A 40 -15.29 4.54 -20.87
N SER A 41 -15.41 3.39 -20.22
CA SER A 41 -15.93 3.29 -18.85
C SER A 41 -15.01 3.95 -17.84
N ARG A 42 -15.60 4.68 -16.87
CA ARG A 42 -14.87 5.36 -15.79
C ARG A 42 -15.51 5.04 -14.44
N PHE A 43 -14.69 4.86 -13.41
CA PHE A 43 -15.17 4.62 -12.05
C PHE A 43 -14.14 5.06 -11.01
N LEU A 44 -14.64 5.54 -9.87
CA LEU A 44 -13.81 5.96 -8.75
C LEU A 44 -13.29 4.75 -7.98
N VAL A 45 -11.97 4.68 -7.79
CA VAL A 45 -11.31 3.75 -6.87
C VAL A 45 -10.95 4.51 -5.61
N ARG A 46 -11.82 4.39 -4.59
CA ARG A 46 -11.63 5.09 -3.31
C ARG A 46 -10.58 4.42 -2.44
N LYS A 47 -9.66 5.24 -1.90
CA LYS A 47 -8.58 4.82 -1.00
C LYS A 47 -8.54 5.60 0.32
N ASP A 48 -9.27 6.68 0.45
CA ASP A 48 -9.35 7.60 1.59
C ASP A 48 -10.10 7.02 2.81
N ARG A 49 -9.93 5.73 3.07
CA ARG A 49 -10.47 5.10 4.27
C ARG A 49 -9.66 5.51 5.50
N PRO A 50 -10.28 5.60 6.70
CA PRO A 50 -9.55 5.87 7.92
C PRO A 50 -8.43 4.85 8.13
N GLN A 51 -7.21 5.35 8.31
CA GLN A 51 -6.05 4.52 8.61
C GLN A 51 -6.16 3.99 10.04
N ARG A 52 -5.78 2.72 10.24
CA ARG A 52 -5.64 2.11 11.56
C ARG A 52 -4.16 2.09 11.95
N ARG A 53 -3.89 1.91 13.25
CA ARG A 53 -2.52 1.94 13.77
C ARG A 53 -1.61 0.90 13.11
N SER A 54 -2.11 -0.29 12.83
CA SER A 54 -1.32 -1.44 12.34
C SER A 54 -1.92 -2.10 11.09
N ASP A 55 -2.60 -1.33 10.22
CA ASP A 55 -3.18 -1.85 8.97
C ASP A 55 -2.18 -1.95 7.81
N PHE A 56 -1.11 -1.18 7.87
CA PHE A 56 -0.17 -0.98 6.77
C PHE A 56 0.58 -2.24 6.28
N PRO A 57 0.76 -3.33 7.03
CA PRO A 57 1.30 -4.56 6.44
C PRO A 57 0.33 -5.27 5.49
N THR A 58 -0.96 -4.99 5.60
CA THR A 58 -2.03 -5.69 4.84
C THR A 58 -2.85 -4.77 3.95
N GLU A 59 -2.62 -3.45 3.99
CA GLU A 59 -3.37 -2.44 3.24
C GLU A 59 -2.49 -1.73 2.21
N SER A 60 -3.12 -1.25 1.14
CA SER A 60 -2.49 -0.35 0.16
C SER A 60 -3.15 1.03 0.21
N PRO A 61 -2.37 2.11 0.28
CA PRO A 61 -2.90 3.47 0.35
C PRO A 61 -3.32 4.03 -1.01
N GLY A 62 -3.26 3.24 -2.07
CA GLY A 62 -3.55 3.59 -3.45
C GLY A 62 -2.49 3.09 -4.41
N PRO A 63 -2.70 3.23 -5.73
CA PRO A 63 -1.69 2.90 -6.73
C PRO A 63 -0.42 3.74 -6.56
N GLY A 64 0.74 3.14 -6.83
CA GLY A 64 2.04 3.80 -6.69
C GLY A 64 2.16 5.12 -7.44
N CYS A 65 1.55 5.24 -8.62
CA CYS A 65 1.52 6.48 -9.42
C CYS A 65 0.82 7.67 -8.72
N THR A 66 0.11 7.43 -7.62
CA THR A 66 -0.44 8.51 -6.78
C THR A 66 0.56 9.06 -5.78
N PHE A 67 1.71 8.42 -5.56
CA PHE A 67 2.59 8.73 -4.45
C PHE A 67 3.43 9.98 -4.67
N VAL A 68 3.49 10.80 -3.63
CA VAL A 68 4.51 11.83 -3.42
C VAL A 68 5.14 11.59 -2.05
N LEU A 69 6.45 11.40 -2.04
CA LEU A 69 7.25 11.11 -0.85
C LEU A 69 8.17 12.28 -0.54
N THR A 70 8.31 12.61 0.73
CA THR A 70 9.43 13.44 1.19
C THR A 70 10.74 12.67 1.07
N ARG A 71 11.86 13.38 1.09
CA ARG A 71 13.18 12.78 1.02
C ARG A 71 13.43 11.77 2.15
N PRO A 72 13.09 12.06 3.43
CA PRO A 72 13.27 11.11 4.52
C PRO A 72 12.50 9.78 4.33
N VAL A 73 11.28 9.82 3.79
CA VAL A 73 10.52 8.58 3.51
C VAL A 73 11.19 7.79 2.39
N PHE A 74 11.62 8.47 1.33
CA PHE A 74 12.32 7.82 0.22
C PHE A 74 13.62 7.15 0.69
N ASP A 75 14.42 7.85 1.50
CA ASP A 75 15.68 7.32 2.03
C ASP A 75 15.44 6.11 2.96
N ALA A 76 14.39 6.13 3.78
CA ALA A 76 14.01 4.99 4.61
C ALA A 76 13.64 3.75 3.77
N VAL A 77 12.96 3.94 2.65
CA VAL A 77 12.64 2.84 1.72
C VAL A 77 13.90 2.30 1.05
N ALA A 78 14.80 3.16 0.59
CA ALA A 78 16.06 2.75 -0.02
C ALA A 78 16.92 1.95 0.97
N ASP A 79 17.05 2.44 2.21
CA ASP A 79 17.80 1.77 3.27
C ASP A 79 17.21 0.38 3.63
N VAL A 80 15.87 0.24 3.62
CA VAL A 80 15.23 -1.08 3.82
C VAL A 80 15.53 -2.02 2.66
N LEU A 81 15.47 -1.56 1.42
CA LEU A 81 15.77 -2.38 0.25
C LEU A 81 17.23 -2.89 0.26
N ASP A 82 18.16 -2.07 0.77
CA ASP A 82 19.56 -2.45 0.90
C ASP A 82 19.82 -3.43 2.05
N ARG A 83 19.12 -3.29 3.18
CA ARG A 83 19.41 -4.04 4.40
C ARG A 83 18.50 -5.25 4.65
N VAL A 84 17.33 -5.31 4.04
CA VAL A 84 16.32 -6.36 4.26
C VAL A 84 16.11 -7.14 2.97
N PRO A 85 16.81 -8.28 2.78
CA PRO A 85 16.76 -9.03 1.52
C PRO A 85 15.35 -9.44 1.09
N SER A 86 14.46 -9.74 2.04
CA SER A 86 13.07 -10.10 1.74
C SER A 86 12.24 -8.94 1.18
N ALA A 87 12.64 -7.69 1.40
CA ALA A 87 11.90 -6.53 0.88
C ALA A 87 11.87 -6.49 -0.66
N SER A 88 12.95 -6.93 -1.32
CA SER A 88 13.01 -7.03 -2.79
C SER A 88 12.07 -8.09 -3.39
N SER A 89 11.51 -8.97 -2.55
CA SER A 89 10.52 -9.98 -2.95
C SER A 89 9.07 -9.50 -2.80
N ALA A 90 8.86 -8.22 -2.47
CA ALA A 90 7.52 -7.64 -2.46
C ALA A 90 6.98 -7.50 -3.88
N ASP A 91 5.82 -8.11 -4.15
CA ASP A 91 5.19 -8.07 -5.47
C ASP A 91 4.64 -6.69 -5.83
N PHE A 92 4.33 -5.87 -4.81
CA PHE A 92 3.80 -4.52 -4.95
C PHE A 92 4.65 -3.50 -4.23
N HIS A 93 5.34 -2.67 -5.01
CA HIS A 93 6.16 -1.58 -4.47
C HIS A 93 5.36 -0.56 -3.67
N ASP A 94 4.11 -0.28 -4.03
CA ASP A 94 3.23 0.66 -3.34
C ASP A 94 2.92 0.19 -1.91
N SER A 95 2.58 -1.09 -1.72
CA SER A 95 2.34 -1.66 -0.40
C SER A 95 3.61 -1.71 0.46
N LEU A 96 4.76 -2.03 -0.13
CA LEU A 96 6.04 -1.99 0.57
C LEU A 96 6.41 -0.59 1.03
N ILE A 97 6.33 0.40 0.14
CA ILE A 97 6.63 1.81 0.45
C ILE A 97 5.72 2.33 1.58
N TYR A 98 4.44 1.98 1.52
CA TYR A 98 3.48 2.33 2.56
C TYR A 98 3.85 1.69 3.91
N ALA A 99 4.15 0.40 3.92
CA ALA A 99 4.53 -0.32 5.12
C ALA A 99 5.79 0.28 5.77
N VAL A 100 6.81 0.57 4.98
CA VAL A 100 8.05 1.20 5.46
C VAL A 100 7.79 2.61 5.99
N GLY A 101 7.08 3.46 5.24
CA GLY A 101 6.79 4.83 5.65
C GLY A 101 5.99 4.89 6.95
N ARG A 102 4.93 4.06 7.07
CA ARG A 102 4.12 3.96 8.28
C ARG A 102 4.88 3.31 9.44
N GLY A 103 5.66 2.27 9.15
CA GLY A 103 6.50 1.58 10.13
C GLY A 103 7.55 2.50 10.74
N ALA A 104 8.16 3.36 9.95
CA ALA A 104 9.10 4.40 10.41
C ALA A 104 8.43 5.56 11.18
N GLY A 105 7.10 5.56 11.33
CA GLY A 105 6.36 6.58 12.07
C GLY A 105 5.99 7.82 11.25
N PHE A 106 6.23 7.85 9.95
CA PHE A 106 5.83 8.99 9.12
C PHE A 106 4.30 9.09 8.99
N ARG A 107 3.80 10.32 9.08
CA ARG A 107 2.39 10.60 8.79
C ARG A 107 2.12 10.43 7.29
N TRP A 108 1.18 9.58 6.94
CA TRP A 108 0.74 9.34 5.57
C TRP A 108 -0.62 10.00 5.35
N SER A 109 -0.75 10.82 4.30
CA SER A 109 -2.02 11.43 3.90
C SER A 109 -2.58 10.70 2.68
N ILE A 110 -3.83 10.25 2.76
CA ILE A 110 -4.54 9.60 1.65
C ILE A 110 -5.66 10.53 1.20
N LEU A 111 -5.51 11.15 0.02
CA LEU A 111 -6.45 12.12 -0.51
C LEU A 111 -7.68 11.42 -1.10
N GLY A 112 -8.87 11.93 -0.76
CA GLY A 112 -10.14 11.42 -1.30
C GLY A 112 -10.39 11.88 -2.74
N GLU A 113 -9.92 13.08 -3.09
CA GLU A 113 -10.01 13.62 -4.43
C GLU A 113 -9.12 12.83 -5.40
N PRO A 114 -9.66 12.31 -6.53
CA PRO A 114 -8.87 11.66 -7.55
C PRO A 114 -8.06 12.69 -8.35
N LEU A 115 -6.76 12.72 -8.15
CA LEU A 115 -5.85 13.67 -8.80
C LEU A 115 -5.20 13.11 -10.08
N LEU A 116 -5.63 11.92 -10.51
CA LEU A 116 -5.23 11.33 -11.78
C LEU A 116 -6.29 10.39 -12.34
N ASP A 117 -6.32 10.29 -13.66
CA ASP A 117 -7.01 9.25 -14.38
C ASP A 117 -6.06 8.05 -14.56
N TYR A 118 -6.42 6.92 -13.95
CA TYR A 118 -5.64 5.69 -13.91
C TYR A 118 -6.10 4.73 -15.02
N ARG A 119 -5.20 4.36 -15.93
CA ARG A 119 -5.54 3.44 -17.01
C ARG A 119 -5.64 2.00 -16.49
N GLN A 120 -6.77 1.38 -16.75
CA GLN A 120 -7.00 -0.04 -16.43
C GLN A 120 -6.82 -0.90 -17.66
N HIS A 121 -5.73 -1.67 -17.70
CA HIS A 121 -5.51 -2.69 -18.71
C HIS A 121 -6.11 -4.04 -18.28
N SER A 122 -6.43 -4.90 -19.22
CA SER A 122 -6.88 -6.28 -18.95
C SER A 122 -5.83 -7.12 -18.19
N THR A 123 -4.57 -6.69 -18.24
CA THR A 123 -3.41 -7.36 -17.62
C THR A 123 -3.08 -6.82 -16.21
N ASN A 124 -3.78 -5.81 -15.71
CA ASN A 124 -3.50 -5.28 -14.36
C ASN A 124 -3.76 -6.33 -13.29
N VAL A 125 -2.72 -6.69 -12.54
CA VAL A 125 -2.73 -7.80 -11.56
C VAL A 125 -3.76 -7.57 -10.46
N MET A 126 -3.97 -6.31 -10.04
CA MET A 126 -4.92 -5.90 -9.00
C MET A 126 -5.89 -4.83 -9.51
N GLY A 127 -6.35 -4.95 -10.75
CA GLY A 127 -7.41 -4.09 -11.28
C GLY A 127 -8.75 -4.34 -10.59
N ALA A 128 -9.65 -3.34 -10.62
CA ALA A 128 -11.05 -3.49 -10.21
C ALA A 128 -11.82 -4.41 -11.18
N ASN A 129 -11.18 -5.52 -11.57
CA ASN A 129 -11.75 -6.51 -12.46
C ASN A 129 -12.94 -7.17 -11.80
N ARG A 130 -14.11 -7.03 -12.41
CA ARG A 130 -15.34 -7.75 -12.07
C ARG A 130 -15.45 -8.96 -12.97
N GLY A 131 -15.91 -10.09 -12.41
CA GLY A 131 -16.21 -11.30 -13.18
C GLY A 131 -15.50 -12.56 -12.67
N PHE A 132 -15.81 -13.69 -13.30
CA PHE A 132 -15.33 -15.02 -12.90
C PHE A 132 -13.80 -15.17 -12.90
N ALA A 133 -13.10 -14.54 -13.85
CA ALA A 133 -11.64 -14.59 -13.94
C ALA A 133 -10.98 -13.87 -12.74
N ALA A 134 -11.52 -12.73 -12.30
CA ALA A 134 -11.05 -12.04 -11.11
C ALA A 134 -11.34 -12.82 -9.83
N ALA A 135 -12.51 -13.47 -9.74
CA ALA A 135 -12.87 -14.32 -8.61
C ALA A 135 -11.94 -15.55 -8.52
N SER A 136 -11.62 -16.19 -9.64
CA SER A 136 -10.70 -17.34 -9.68
C SER A 136 -9.26 -16.96 -9.29
N THR A 137 -8.79 -15.79 -9.72
CA THR A 137 -7.47 -15.28 -9.34
C THR A 137 -7.40 -14.97 -7.83
N ARG A 138 -8.43 -14.30 -7.28
CA ARG A 138 -8.53 -14.04 -5.83
C ARG A 138 -8.60 -15.34 -5.02
N PHE A 139 -9.39 -16.31 -5.46
CA PHE A 139 -9.47 -17.61 -4.80
C PHE A 139 -8.13 -18.35 -4.80
N ARG A 140 -7.39 -18.31 -5.93
CA ARG A 140 -6.05 -18.88 -6.02
C ARG A 140 -5.06 -18.19 -5.08
N MET A 141 -5.07 -16.84 -5.02
CA MET A 141 -4.25 -16.05 -4.10
C MET A 141 -4.56 -16.38 -2.62
N LEU A 142 -5.84 -16.52 -2.27
CA LEU A 142 -6.24 -16.95 -0.92
C LEU A 142 -5.73 -18.35 -0.59
N ARG A 143 -5.86 -19.28 -1.53
CA ARG A 143 -5.41 -20.67 -1.36
C ARG A 143 -3.88 -20.81 -1.33
N SER A 144 -3.14 -19.98 -2.03
CA SER A 144 -1.67 -19.99 -2.05
C SER A 144 -1.01 -19.30 -0.87
N HIS A 145 -1.78 -18.78 0.09
CA HIS A 145 -1.28 -17.96 1.19
C HIS A 145 -0.54 -16.69 0.77
N TRP A 146 -0.60 -16.32 -0.50
CA TRP A 146 0.13 -15.20 -1.08
C TRP A 146 -0.04 -13.89 -0.30
N HIS A 147 -1.28 -13.52 0.06
CA HIS A 147 -1.53 -12.29 0.84
C HIS A 147 -0.79 -12.28 2.18
N ARG A 148 -0.69 -13.45 2.80
CA ARG A 148 -0.02 -13.60 4.09
C ARG A 148 1.50 -13.50 3.94
N GLU A 149 2.06 -14.10 2.89
CA GLU A 149 3.49 -13.99 2.58
C GLU A 149 3.87 -12.55 2.30
N GLN A 150 3.10 -11.82 1.50
CA GLN A 150 3.31 -10.40 1.26
C GLN A 150 3.19 -9.58 2.55
N ALA A 151 2.19 -9.85 3.39
CA ALA A 151 2.05 -9.17 4.68
C ALA A 151 3.24 -9.43 5.63
N VAL A 152 3.84 -10.63 5.62
CA VAL A 152 5.07 -10.94 6.36
C VAL A 152 6.24 -10.10 5.85
N ILE A 153 6.40 -9.98 4.51
CA ILE A 153 7.46 -9.15 3.90
C ILE A 153 7.28 -7.69 4.34
N HIS A 154 6.06 -7.15 4.22
CA HIS A 154 5.75 -5.78 4.61
C HIS A 154 5.97 -5.52 6.10
N ALA A 155 5.52 -6.44 6.98
CA ALA A 155 5.71 -6.32 8.42
C ALA A 155 7.20 -6.39 8.80
N THR A 156 7.97 -7.26 8.15
CA THR A 156 9.42 -7.37 8.35
C THR A 156 10.14 -6.09 7.92
N ALA A 157 9.79 -5.54 6.76
CA ALA A 157 10.34 -4.29 6.26
C ALA A 157 10.02 -3.11 7.19
N ALA A 158 8.76 -3.02 7.65
CA ALA A 158 8.34 -1.99 8.59
C ALA A 158 9.08 -2.10 9.95
N LEU A 159 9.26 -3.32 10.45
CA LEU A 159 9.96 -3.57 11.71
C LEU A 159 11.44 -3.13 11.65
N ALA A 160 12.07 -3.23 10.50
CA ALA A 160 13.48 -2.84 10.32
C ALA A 160 13.73 -1.35 10.57
N VAL A 161 12.72 -0.50 10.36
CA VAL A 161 12.80 0.96 10.53
C VAL A 161 11.94 1.49 11.68
N ALA A 162 11.24 0.61 12.39
CA ALA A 162 10.30 1.00 13.43
C ALA A 162 11.00 1.63 14.64
N PRO A 163 10.49 2.75 15.16
CA PRO A 163 10.89 3.29 16.47
C PRO A 163 10.69 2.26 17.58
N THR A 164 11.51 2.33 18.62
CA THR A 164 11.53 1.34 19.72
C THR A 164 10.13 1.12 20.33
N GLU A 165 9.35 2.17 20.49
CA GLU A 165 8.01 2.13 21.06
C GLU A 165 6.96 1.41 20.19
N SER A 166 7.18 1.35 18.87
CA SER A 166 6.28 0.69 17.91
C SER A 166 6.66 -0.78 17.64
N ARG A 167 7.90 -1.18 17.96
CA ARG A 167 8.40 -2.52 17.67
C ARG A 167 7.57 -3.65 18.29
N PRO A 168 7.15 -3.60 19.57
CA PRO A 168 6.41 -4.72 20.19
C PRO A 168 5.10 -5.03 19.46
N GLU A 169 4.42 -4.03 18.91
CA GLU A 169 3.18 -4.22 18.17
C GLU A 169 3.43 -4.88 16.80
N LEU A 170 4.49 -4.47 16.10
CA LEU A 170 4.90 -5.07 14.81
C LEU A 170 5.43 -6.50 14.99
N GLU A 171 6.19 -6.76 16.05
CA GLU A 171 6.65 -8.12 16.40
C GLU A 171 5.47 -9.03 16.70
N HIS A 172 4.48 -8.53 17.46
CA HIS A 172 3.25 -9.29 17.69
C HIS A 172 2.46 -9.54 16.39
N MET A 173 2.33 -8.53 15.51
CA MET A 173 1.71 -8.70 14.20
C MET A 173 2.43 -9.75 13.36
N LEU A 174 3.76 -9.71 13.33
CA LEU A 174 4.58 -10.68 12.61
C LEU A 174 4.41 -12.10 13.16
N ALA A 175 4.35 -12.25 14.50
CA ALA A 175 4.06 -13.52 15.14
C ALA A 175 2.66 -14.08 14.75
N LEU A 176 1.63 -13.23 14.66
CA LEU A 176 0.31 -13.65 14.19
C LEU A 176 0.35 -14.04 12.70
N LEU A 177 1.06 -13.27 11.87
CA LEU A 177 1.21 -13.53 10.43
C LEU A 177 1.97 -14.83 10.15
N THR A 178 2.87 -15.27 11.02
CA THR A 178 3.64 -16.51 10.86
C THR A 178 3.04 -17.71 11.58
N SER A 179 2.04 -17.51 12.45
CA SER A 179 1.41 -18.59 13.22
C SER A 179 0.50 -19.46 12.36
N THR A 180 0.47 -20.75 12.64
CA THR A 180 -0.48 -21.72 12.04
C THR A 180 -1.69 -22.02 12.95
N ARG A 181 -1.71 -21.43 14.16
CA ARG A 181 -2.77 -21.69 15.15
C ARG A 181 -4.05 -20.96 14.75
N TRP A 182 -5.18 -21.65 14.75
CA TRP A 182 -6.48 -21.07 14.38
C TRP A 182 -6.87 -19.83 15.19
N ARG A 183 -6.54 -19.80 16.49
CA ARG A 183 -6.80 -18.64 17.38
C ARG A 183 -6.07 -17.37 16.90
N ASP A 184 -4.83 -17.51 16.43
CA ASP A 184 -4.01 -16.42 15.93
C ASP A 184 -4.55 -15.93 14.58
N LEU A 185 -5.09 -16.84 13.76
CA LEU A 185 -5.74 -16.48 12.50
C LEU A 185 -7.02 -15.66 12.75
N VAL A 186 -7.81 -16.02 13.77
CA VAL A 186 -8.99 -15.23 14.18
C VAL A 186 -8.56 -13.85 14.69
N ALA A 187 -7.53 -13.78 15.53
CA ALA A 187 -6.97 -12.52 16.01
C ALA A 187 -6.45 -11.63 14.86
N LEU A 188 -5.85 -12.23 13.85
CA LEU A 188 -5.41 -11.53 12.63
C LEU A 188 -6.61 -10.98 11.84
N ALA A 189 -7.65 -11.80 11.63
CA ALA A 189 -8.85 -11.41 10.88
C ALA A 189 -9.61 -10.24 11.52
N THR A 190 -9.53 -10.07 12.84
CA THR A 190 -10.15 -8.92 13.53
C THR A 190 -9.31 -7.63 13.43
N ARG A 191 -8.04 -7.73 13.13
CA ARG A 191 -7.09 -6.61 13.06
C ARG A 191 -6.79 -6.16 11.63
N ALA A 192 -6.64 -7.11 10.72
CA ALA A 192 -6.40 -6.85 9.31
C ALA A 192 -7.72 -6.57 8.57
N ARG A 193 -7.65 -5.72 7.56
CA ARG A 193 -8.70 -5.60 6.53
C ARG A 193 -8.19 -6.40 5.33
N PHE A 194 -8.70 -7.60 5.17
CA PHE A 194 -8.46 -8.39 3.96
C PHE A 194 -9.51 -8.09 2.89
#